data_0efbcbb5e101bf2a09adbaee73245f1f
#
_entry.id   0efbcbb5e101bf2a09adbaee73245f1f
#
_cell.length_a   1.000
_cell.length_b   1.000
_cell.length_c   1.000
_cell.angle_alpha   90.00
_cell.angle_beta   90.00
_cell.angle_gamma   90.00
#
_symmetry.space_group_name_H-M   'P 1'
#
loop_
_entity.id
_entity.type
_entity.pdbx_description
1 polymer ?
#
loop_
_entity_poly.entity_id
_entity_poly.type
_entity_poly.pdbx_seq_one_letter_code
_entity_poly.pdbx_strand_id
1 'polypeptide(L)'
;MPTNRHNSPDAFREFSQTLQTLAELKADTSTPPAKPMPAAPALSDVLAEIGSLPTEALFLGVATDGLPVLLNLHDSHPGPILISGDAGSGKTAFLQTIAHSVAQTHDSEDIQFGVITNYPDEWESIKSTPHHIGIFPVGHKSTQEFVSSLASWAHSNKNTQQCVLLLVDDLESVASLDLETVQKFRWLLLRGPARRVWPIVTLNAARYGQIISWLQNFRTRIFGQVANGRVAEALAGDKAPGLDQLESRIQFSLRENENWLRFWLPSC
;
A
#
# COMPACT_ATOMS: atom_id res chain seq x y z
N MET A 1 40.95 0.73 -10.02
CA MET A 1 40.32 1.57 -8.99
C MET A 1 38.89 1.91 -9.46
N PRO A 2 37.86 1.37 -8.86
CA PRO A 2 36.49 1.74 -9.21
C PRO A 2 36.03 2.91 -8.33
N THR A 3 35.54 3.94 -8.98
CA THR A 3 34.97 5.14 -8.36
C THR A 3 33.65 4.83 -7.66
N ASN A 4 33.66 5.09 -6.38
CA ASN A 4 32.55 5.04 -5.45
C ASN A 4 31.43 6.02 -5.90
N ARG A 5 30.30 5.53 -6.38
CA ARG A 5 29.09 6.34 -6.53
C ARG A 5 28.44 6.42 -5.15
N HIS A 6 28.62 7.54 -4.50
CA HIS A 6 27.84 7.96 -3.35
C HIS A 6 26.34 7.99 -3.76
N ASN A 7 25.58 7.10 -3.18
CA ASN A 7 24.12 7.27 -3.10
C ASN A 7 23.88 8.42 -2.12
N SER A 8 23.51 9.57 -2.65
CA SER A 8 23.27 10.76 -1.86
C SER A 8 21.98 10.61 -1.05
N PRO A 9 22.02 10.88 0.25
CA PRO A 9 20.81 11.08 1.09
C PRO A 9 20.00 12.30 0.66
N ASP A 10 20.49 13.03 -0.34
CA ASP A 10 19.96 14.35 -0.74
C ASP A 10 18.68 14.26 -1.57
N ALA A 11 18.47 13.21 -2.37
CA ALA A 11 17.26 13.11 -3.20
C ALA A 11 15.98 12.92 -2.35
N PHE A 12 16.08 12.20 -1.23
CA PHE A 12 14.96 12.06 -0.29
C PHE A 12 14.71 13.36 0.48
N ARG A 13 15.79 14.06 0.84
CA ARG A 13 15.68 15.39 1.45
C ARG A 13 15.06 16.40 0.51
N GLU A 14 15.40 16.41 -0.77
CA GLU A 14 14.80 17.31 -1.76
C GLU A 14 13.32 17.02 -1.96
N PHE A 15 12.90 15.75 -2.02
CA PHE A 15 11.48 15.38 -2.13
C PHE A 15 10.69 15.76 -0.87
N SER A 16 11.21 15.43 0.32
CA SER A 16 10.61 15.85 1.60
C SER A 16 10.62 17.36 1.78
N GLN A 17 11.67 18.06 1.33
CA GLN A 17 11.73 19.52 1.36
C GLN A 17 10.75 20.17 0.38
N THR A 18 10.53 19.57 -0.79
CA THR A 18 9.54 20.07 -1.76
C THR A 18 8.12 19.93 -1.22
N LEU A 19 7.81 18.80 -0.56
CA LEU A 19 6.52 18.61 0.14
C LEU A 19 6.37 19.53 1.34
N GLN A 20 7.43 19.76 2.13
CA GLN A 20 7.40 20.71 3.23
C GLN A 20 7.26 22.17 2.75
N THR A 21 7.95 22.56 1.69
CA THR A 21 7.84 23.92 1.13
C THR A 21 6.46 24.19 0.54
N LEU A 22 5.82 23.18 -0.06
CA LEU A 22 4.42 23.27 -0.52
C LEU A 22 3.43 23.34 0.65
N ALA A 23 3.70 22.64 1.74
CA ALA A 23 2.89 22.70 2.97
C ALA A 23 3.05 24.05 3.70
N GLU A 24 4.26 24.58 3.77
CA GLU A 24 4.56 25.88 4.40
C GLU A 24 4.02 27.08 3.60
N LEU A 25 4.01 27.01 2.26
CA LEU A 25 3.42 28.04 1.39
C LEU A 25 1.88 28.12 1.53
N LYS A 26 1.22 27.10 2.05
CA LYS A 26 -0.24 27.05 2.28
C LYS A 26 -0.65 27.28 3.75
N ALA A 27 0.29 27.31 4.69
CA ALA A 27 -0.01 27.49 6.13
C ALA A 27 -0.51 28.90 6.50
N ASP A 28 -0.38 29.87 5.60
CA ASP A 28 -0.82 31.27 5.81
C ASP A 28 -2.27 31.54 5.37
N THR A 29 -3.03 30.56 4.94
CA THR A 29 -4.46 30.73 4.65
C THR A 29 -5.31 29.97 5.65
N SER A 30 -6.04 30.73 6.47
CA SER A 30 -7.06 30.28 7.43
C SER A 30 -7.87 29.10 6.90
N THR A 31 -7.80 27.96 7.60
CA THR A 31 -8.56 26.73 7.31
C THR A 31 -10.07 27.05 7.28
N PRO A 32 -10.75 26.90 6.12
CA PRO A 32 -12.19 27.00 6.09
C PRO A 32 -12.79 25.81 6.85
N PRO A 33 -13.98 25.96 7.48
CA PRO A 33 -14.66 24.84 8.13
C PRO A 33 -14.88 23.70 7.13
N ALA A 34 -14.56 22.48 7.55
CA ALA A 34 -14.68 21.28 6.73
C ALA A 34 -16.10 21.19 6.16
N LYS A 35 -16.25 21.36 4.85
CA LYS A 35 -17.48 21.05 4.13
C LYS A 35 -17.75 19.55 4.27
N PRO A 36 -19.02 19.12 4.51
CA PRO A 36 -19.34 17.70 4.42
C PRO A 36 -18.91 17.19 3.04
N MET A 37 -18.05 16.18 3.02
CA MET A 37 -17.55 15.63 1.76
C MET A 37 -18.72 15.01 1.00
N PRO A 38 -18.91 15.36 -0.27
CA PRO A 38 -19.81 14.62 -1.15
C PRO A 38 -19.32 13.16 -1.26
N ALA A 39 -20.22 12.25 -1.67
CA ALA A 39 -19.86 10.87 -1.96
C ALA A 39 -18.51 10.83 -2.72
N ALA A 40 -17.60 9.95 -2.30
CA ALA A 40 -16.26 9.89 -2.87
C ALA A 40 -16.34 9.83 -4.41
N PRO A 41 -15.66 10.72 -5.13
CA PRO A 41 -15.71 10.73 -6.59
C PRO A 41 -15.21 9.40 -7.17
N ALA A 42 -15.61 9.08 -8.40
CA ALA A 42 -15.17 7.85 -9.06
C ALA A 42 -13.65 7.89 -9.30
N LEU A 43 -13.00 6.72 -9.22
CA LEU A 43 -11.57 6.59 -9.48
C LEU A 43 -11.16 7.13 -10.85
N SER A 44 -11.97 6.83 -11.89
CA SER A 44 -11.75 7.32 -13.26
C SER A 44 -11.72 8.85 -13.33
N ASP A 45 -12.62 9.52 -12.61
CA ASP A 45 -12.70 10.98 -12.63
C ASP A 45 -11.50 11.60 -11.93
N VAL A 46 -11.10 11.03 -10.79
CA VAL A 46 -9.91 11.46 -10.05
C VAL A 46 -8.64 11.29 -10.89
N LEU A 47 -8.45 10.12 -11.53
CA LEU A 47 -7.28 9.87 -12.36
C LEU A 47 -7.26 10.77 -13.61
N ALA A 48 -8.43 11.06 -14.19
CA ALA A 48 -8.53 12.00 -15.32
C ALA A 48 -8.16 13.45 -14.91
N GLU A 49 -8.52 13.87 -13.70
CA GLU A 49 -8.16 15.18 -13.16
C GLU A 49 -6.66 15.30 -12.84
N ILE A 50 -6.06 14.24 -12.29
CA ILE A 50 -4.63 14.18 -11.98
C ILE A 50 -3.79 14.17 -13.27
N GLY A 51 -4.32 13.56 -14.34
CA GLY A 51 -3.61 13.38 -15.60
C GLY A 51 -2.65 12.17 -15.59
N SER A 52 -1.66 12.18 -16.49
CA SER A 52 -0.70 11.08 -16.61
C SER A 52 0.22 11.00 -15.40
N LEU A 53 0.25 9.82 -14.76
CA LEU A 53 1.20 9.54 -13.69
C LEU A 53 2.56 9.09 -14.27
N PRO A 54 3.68 9.36 -13.56
CA PRO A 54 4.95 8.72 -13.88
C PRO A 54 4.83 7.18 -13.85
N THR A 55 5.55 6.49 -14.72
CA THR A 55 5.49 5.02 -14.85
C THR A 55 5.87 4.27 -13.57
N GLU A 56 6.64 4.92 -12.69
CA GLU A 56 7.03 4.39 -11.39
C GLU A 56 6.09 4.74 -10.24
N ALA A 57 5.05 5.54 -10.48
CA ALA A 57 4.20 6.08 -9.42
C ALA A 57 2.92 5.26 -9.23
N LEU A 58 2.81 4.57 -8.10
CA LEU A 58 1.59 3.88 -7.69
C LEU A 58 0.67 4.86 -6.95
N PHE A 59 -0.58 5.01 -7.43
CA PHE A 59 -1.60 5.82 -6.79
C PHE A 59 -2.15 5.14 -5.54
N LEU A 60 -2.14 5.84 -4.40
CA LEU A 60 -2.66 5.36 -3.12
C LEU A 60 -3.94 6.09 -2.67
N GLY A 61 -4.23 7.27 -3.20
CA GLY A 61 -5.38 8.08 -2.82
C GLY A 61 -5.16 9.57 -3.04
N VAL A 62 -6.02 10.40 -2.45
CA VAL A 62 -5.96 11.85 -2.57
C VAL A 62 -5.87 12.46 -1.17
N ALA A 63 -4.87 13.29 -0.94
CA ALA A 63 -4.67 14.00 0.32
C ALA A 63 -5.75 15.08 0.54
N THR A 64 -5.84 15.59 1.76
CA THR A 64 -6.87 16.59 2.12
C THR A 64 -6.73 17.92 1.38
N ASP A 65 -5.58 18.20 0.81
CA ASP A 65 -5.30 19.38 -0.03
C ASP A 65 -5.60 19.14 -1.53
N GLY A 66 -6.07 17.95 -1.90
CA GLY A 66 -6.41 17.56 -3.26
C GLY A 66 -5.23 16.99 -4.07
N LEU A 67 -4.03 16.87 -3.48
CA LEU A 67 -2.89 16.28 -4.17
C LEU A 67 -2.93 14.75 -4.13
N PRO A 68 -2.46 14.05 -5.19
CA PRO A 68 -2.38 12.60 -5.18
C PRO A 68 -1.32 12.12 -4.18
N VAL A 69 -1.66 11.08 -3.44
CA VAL A 69 -0.71 10.32 -2.61
C VAL A 69 -0.14 9.22 -3.48
N LEU A 70 1.16 9.28 -3.72
CA LEU A 70 1.87 8.39 -4.63
C LEU A 70 2.98 7.62 -3.91
N LEU A 71 3.18 6.36 -4.30
CA LEU A 71 4.33 5.56 -3.91
C LEU A 71 5.26 5.40 -5.13
N ASN A 72 6.54 5.72 -4.96
CA ASN A 72 7.54 5.46 -6.00
C ASN A 72 7.99 3.99 -5.94
N LEU A 73 7.62 3.21 -6.96
CA LEU A 73 7.96 1.79 -7.05
C LEU A 73 9.45 1.53 -7.40
N HIS A 74 10.21 2.57 -7.76
CA HIS A 74 11.65 2.48 -7.99
C HIS A 74 12.47 2.70 -6.71
N ASP A 75 11.87 3.33 -5.70
CA ASP A 75 12.52 3.51 -4.40
C ASP A 75 12.11 2.39 -3.44
N SER A 76 13.01 1.51 -3.10
CA SER A 76 12.75 0.40 -2.17
C SER A 76 12.74 0.80 -0.69
N HIS A 77 13.03 2.07 -0.35
CA HIS A 77 13.09 2.54 1.04
C HIS A 77 11.77 2.42 1.81
N PRO A 78 10.61 2.75 1.21
CA PRO A 78 9.34 2.58 1.90
C PRO A 78 9.09 1.14 2.37
N GLY A 79 9.67 0.16 1.67
CA GLY A 79 9.48 -1.24 1.97
C GLY A 79 8.05 -1.73 1.69
N PRO A 80 7.68 -2.92 2.20
CA PRO A 80 6.33 -3.42 2.10
C PRO A 80 5.35 -2.53 2.87
N ILE A 81 4.10 -2.45 2.36
CA ILE A 81 3.04 -1.63 2.96
C ILE A 81 2.12 -2.51 3.81
N LEU A 82 1.82 -2.05 5.03
CA LEU A 82 0.79 -2.64 5.88
C LEU A 82 -0.40 -1.67 5.98
N ILE A 83 -1.58 -2.14 5.60
CA ILE A 83 -2.84 -1.43 5.73
C ILE A 83 -3.62 -2.04 6.91
N SER A 84 -3.66 -1.34 8.02
CA SER A 84 -4.32 -1.81 9.25
C SER A 84 -5.63 -1.06 9.50
N GLY A 85 -6.62 -1.74 10.06
CA GLY A 85 -7.89 -1.11 10.45
C GLY A 85 -8.88 -2.14 10.97
N ASP A 86 -9.95 -1.68 11.58
CA ASP A 86 -11.03 -2.53 12.07
C ASP A 86 -11.77 -3.26 10.93
N ALA A 87 -12.58 -4.25 11.27
CA ALA A 87 -13.47 -4.88 10.31
C ALA A 87 -14.37 -3.82 9.65
N GLY A 88 -14.50 -3.84 8.33
CA GLY A 88 -15.30 -2.88 7.58
C GLY A 88 -14.65 -1.50 7.37
N SER A 89 -13.40 -1.27 7.79
CA SER A 89 -12.70 0.02 7.58
C SER A 89 -12.28 0.31 6.13
N GLY A 90 -12.53 -0.61 5.18
CA GLY A 90 -12.25 -0.40 3.75
C GLY A 90 -10.91 -0.94 3.26
N LYS A 91 -10.22 -1.78 4.03
CA LYS A 91 -8.90 -2.33 3.64
C LYS A 91 -8.91 -3.08 2.31
N THR A 92 -9.88 -3.97 2.10
CA THR A 92 -10.06 -4.70 0.84
C THR A 92 -10.34 -3.73 -0.31
N ALA A 93 -11.23 -2.75 -0.10
CA ALA A 93 -11.51 -1.70 -1.08
C ALA A 93 -10.24 -0.91 -1.44
N PHE A 94 -9.36 -0.66 -0.46
CA PHE A 94 -8.08 -0.01 -0.72
C PHE A 94 -7.21 -0.82 -1.68
N LEU A 95 -7.06 -2.13 -1.44
CA LEU A 95 -6.32 -3.01 -2.36
C LEU A 95 -6.97 -3.05 -3.76
N GLN A 96 -8.29 -3.08 -3.84
CA GLN A 96 -9.03 -3.04 -5.10
C GLN A 96 -8.81 -1.71 -5.84
N THR A 97 -8.83 -0.57 -5.12
CA THR A 97 -8.51 0.74 -5.69
C THR A 97 -7.09 0.76 -6.29
N ILE A 98 -6.10 0.17 -5.61
CA ILE A 98 -4.75 0.01 -6.15
C ILE A 98 -4.78 -0.81 -7.45
N ALA A 99 -5.43 -1.97 -7.46
CA ALA A 99 -5.50 -2.83 -8.64
C ALA A 99 -6.18 -2.13 -9.83
N HIS A 100 -7.29 -1.42 -9.58
CA HIS A 100 -8.00 -0.66 -10.61
C HIS A 100 -7.20 0.55 -11.09
N SER A 101 -6.48 1.24 -10.20
CA SER A 101 -5.65 2.37 -10.61
C SER A 101 -4.50 1.92 -11.51
N VAL A 102 -3.83 0.81 -11.18
CA VAL A 102 -2.78 0.21 -12.03
C VAL A 102 -3.34 -0.12 -13.40
N ALA A 103 -4.51 -0.75 -13.47
CA ALA A 103 -5.13 -1.13 -14.73
C ALA A 103 -5.52 0.07 -15.63
N GLN A 104 -5.67 1.27 -15.05
CA GLN A 104 -6.02 2.49 -15.78
C GLN A 104 -4.81 3.37 -16.10
N THR A 105 -3.70 3.25 -15.36
CA THR A 105 -2.58 4.20 -15.46
C THR A 105 -1.27 3.60 -15.95
N HIS A 106 -1.16 2.27 -16.03
CA HIS A 106 0.08 1.58 -16.42
C HIS A 106 -0.17 0.55 -17.50
N ASP A 107 0.89 0.14 -18.17
CA ASP A 107 0.88 -1.01 -19.08
C ASP A 107 1.11 -2.31 -18.30
N SER A 108 0.48 -3.40 -18.77
CA SER A 108 0.62 -4.72 -18.13
C SER A 108 2.02 -5.34 -18.27
N GLU A 109 2.84 -4.81 -19.19
CA GLU A 109 4.25 -5.17 -19.29
C GLU A 109 5.10 -4.53 -18.20
N ASP A 110 4.68 -3.37 -17.67
CA ASP A 110 5.38 -2.63 -16.63
C ASP A 110 4.96 -3.08 -15.23
N ILE A 111 3.65 -3.20 -14.99
CA ILE A 111 3.13 -3.56 -13.67
C ILE A 111 2.07 -4.66 -13.79
N GLN A 112 2.26 -5.72 -13.04
CA GLN A 112 1.27 -6.77 -12.82
C GLN A 112 0.95 -6.92 -11.34
N PHE A 113 -0.17 -7.58 -11.02
CA PHE A 113 -0.53 -7.88 -9.64
C PHE A 113 -1.12 -9.28 -9.48
N GLY A 114 -0.81 -9.91 -8.34
CA GLY A 114 -1.45 -11.13 -7.88
C GLY A 114 -2.07 -10.92 -6.51
N VAL A 115 -3.22 -11.54 -6.27
CA VAL A 115 -4.03 -11.35 -5.06
C VAL A 115 -4.07 -12.65 -4.26
N ILE A 116 -3.76 -12.58 -2.96
CA ILE A 116 -4.00 -13.66 -1.99
C ILE A 116 -5.13 -13.21 -1.07
N THR A 117 -6.23 -13.97 -1.02
CA THR A 117 -7.42 -13.60 -0.25
C THR A 117 -8.22 -14.81 0.23
N ASN A 118 -9.01 -14.64 1.29
CA ASN A 118 -10.01 -15.62 1.71
C ASN A 118 -11.32 -15.49 0.93
N TYR A 119 -11.53 -14.38 0.22
CA TYR A 119 -12.79 -14.04 -0.45
C TYR A 119 -12.56 -13.75 -1.95
N PRO A 120 -12.23 -14.78 -2.77
CA PRO A 120 -11.90 -14.58 -4.18
C PRO A 120 -13.03 -13.94 -5.00
N ASP A 121 -14.28 -14.15 -4.61
CA ASP A 121 -15.44 -13.60 -5.32
C ASP A 121 -15.52 -12.06 -5.22
N GLU A 122 -14.95 -11.45 -4.18
CA GLU A 122 -14.87 -9.98 -4.04
C GLU A 122 -13.96 -9.34 -5.10
N TRP A 123 -13.17 -10.14 -5.82
CA TRP A 123 -12.17 -9.70 -6.79
C TRP A 123 -12.56 -9.95 -8.25
N GLU A 124 -13.84 -10.25 -8.51
CA GLU A 124 -14.34 -10.55 -9.86
C GLU A 124 -14.08 -9.42 -10.85
N SER A 125 -14.23 -8.15 -10.41
CA SER A 125 -14.10 -6.97 -11.26
C SER A 125 -12.71 -6.80 -11.91
N ILE A 126 -11.67 -7.35 -11.29
CA ILE A 126 -10.29 -7.22 -11.80
C ILE A 126 -9.84 -8.41 -12.67
N LYS A 127 -10.58 -9.52 -12.70
CA LYS A 127 -10.20 -10.73 -13.45
C LYS A 127 -10.05 -10.49 -14.97
N SER A 128 -10.76 -9.51 -15.49
CA SER A 128 -10.71 -9.17 -16.92
C SER A 128 -9.54 -8.27 -17.31
N THR A 129 -8.78 -7.75 -16.35
CA THR A 129 -7.66 -6.85 -16.64
C THR A 129 -6.41 -7.61 -17.05
N PRO A 130 -5.62 -7.13 -18.05
CA PRO A 130 -4.39 -7.80 -18.49
C PRO A 130 -3.28 -7.79 -17.42
N HIS A 131 -3.41 -6.94 -16.38
CA HIS A 131 -2.45 -6.82 -15.29
C HIS A 131 -2.54 -7.94 -14.26
N HIS A 132 -3.62 -8.74 -14.31
CA HIS A 132 -3.95 -9.72 -13.31
C HIS A 132 -3.20 -11.04 -13.54
N ILE A 133 -2.33 -11.44 -12.61
CA ILE A 133 -1.60 -12.72 -12.63
C ILE A 133 -2.51 -13.85 -12.13
N GLY A 134 -3.27 -13.62 -11.08
CA GLY A 134 -4.17 -14.59 -10.47
C GLY A 134 -4.77 -14.14 -9.14
N ILE A 135 -5.90 -14.75 -8.78
CA ILE A 135 -6.50 -14.67 -7.45
C ILE A 135 -6.31 -16.01 -6.77
N PHE A 136 -5.61 -16.03 -5.66
CA PHE A 136 -5.15 -17.22 -4.97
C PHE A 136 -5.85 -17.34 -3.60
N PRO A 137 -6.79 -18.29 -3.43
CA PRO A 137 -7.45 -18.51 -2.16
C PRO A 137 -6.46 -18.98 -1.09
N VAL A 138 -6.49 -18.37 0.09
CA VAL A 138 -5.65 -18.78 1.22
C VAL A 138 -5.87 -20.25 1.55
N GLY A 139 -4.78 -20.99 1.82
CA GLY A 139 -4.81 -22.42 2.12
C GLY A 139 -4.92 -23.33 0.89
N HIS A 140 -5.14 -22.80 -0.30
CA HIS A 140 -5.10 -23.58 -1.53
C HIS A 140 -3.66 -23.78 -2.02
N LYS A 141 -3.39 -24.92 -2.66
CA LYS A 141 -2.05 -25.24 -3.20
C LYS A 141 -1.51 -24.18 -4.17
N SER A 142 -2.39 -23.57 -4.96
CA SER A 142 -2.03 -22.50 -5.89
C SER A 142 -1.42 -21.28 -5.20
N THR A 143 -1.80 -20.98 -3.96
CA THR A 143 -1.21 -19.89 -3.16
C THR A 143 0.24 -20.19 -2.80
N GLN A 144 0.52 -21.44 -2.38
CA GLN A 144 1.89 -21.88 -2.08
C GLN A 144 2.77 -21.85 -3.34
N GLU A 145 2.24 -22.33 -4.47
CA GLU A 145 2.91 -22.33 -5.77
C GLU A 145 3.18 -20.89 -6.24
N PHE A 146 2.21 -19.98 -6.09
CA PHE A 146 2.36 -18.58 -6.46
C PHE A 146 3.44 -17.88 -5.63
N VAL A 147 3.38 -17.99 -4.29
CA VAL A 147 4.40 -17.37 -3.41
C VAL A 147 5.80 -17.92 -3.72
N SER A 148 5.89 -19.25 -3.99
CA SER A 148 7.16 -19.89 -4.35
C SER A 148 7.70 -19.39 -5.68
N SER A 149 6.86 -19.32 -6.71
CA SER A 149 7.22 -18.84 -8.04
C SER A 149 7.63 -17.37 -8.00
N LEU A 150 6.88 -16.54 -7.27
CA LEU A 150 7.17 -15.12 -7.12
C LEU A 150 8.49 -14.88 -6.38
N ALA A 151 8.77 -15.64 -5.31
CA ALA A 151 10.05 -15.57 -4.61
C ALA A 151 11.22 -15.99 -5.50
N SER A 152 11.05 -17.05 -6.31
CA SER A 152 12.05 -17.51 -7.28
C SER A 152 12.29 -16.47 -8.37
N TRP A 153 11.22 -15.89 -8.92
CA TRP A 153 11.30 -14.82 -9.90
C TRP A 153 12.05 -13.60 -9.33
N ALA A 154 11.66 -13.12 -8.14
CA ALA A 154 12.31 -12.00 -7.47
C ALA A 154 13.79 -12.28 -7.15
N HIS A 155 14.16 -13.53 -6.83
CA HIS A 155 15.56 -13.92 -6.61
C HIS A 155 16.39 -13.80 -7.88
N SER A 156 15.84 -14.21 -9.01
CA SER A 156 16.51 -14.18 -10.32
C SER A 156 16.46 -12.81 -10.98
N ASN A 157 15.48 -11.98 -10.60
CA ASN A 157 15.23 -10.69 -11.20
C ASN A 157 16.23 -9.62 -10.72
N LYS A 158 17.24 -9.35 -11.53
CA LYS A 158 18.27 -8.34 -11.20
C LYS A 158 18.15 -7.05 -12.02
N ASN A 159 17.54 -7.11 -13.19
CA ASN A 159 17.61 -6.02 -14.19
C ASN A 159 16.31 -5.76 -14.94
N THR A 160 15.17 -6.35 -14.60
CA THR A 160 13.94 -6.05 -15.31
C THR A 160 13.28 -4.78 -14.78
N GLN A 161 12.57 -4.06 -15.65
CA GLN A 161 11.75 -2.90 -15.27
C GLN A 161 10.39 -3.35 -14.72
N GLN A 162 9.94 -4.54 -15.10
CA GLN A 162 8.65 -5.09 -14.67
C GLN A 162 8.53 -5.17 -13.15
N CYS A 163 7.42 -4.72 -12.63
CA CYS A 163 7.05 -4.71 -11.23
C CYS A 163 5.87 -5.65 -10.97
N VAL A 164 5.88 -6.35 -9.84
CA VAL A 164 4.75 -7.17 -9.40
C VAL A 164 4.25 -6.68 -8.05
N LEU A 165 2.98 -6.29 -7.98
CA LEU A 165 2.30 -6.02 -6.72
C LEU A 165 1.78 -7.35 -6.14
N LEU A 166 2.18 -7.67 -4.93
CA LEU A 166 1.66 -8.79 -4.16
C LEU A 166 0.61 -8.27 -3.18
N LEU A 167 -0.65 -8.32 -3.60
CA LEU A 167 -1.80 -7.87 -2.80
C LEU A 167 -2.24 -9.01 -1.87
N VAL A 168 -2.15 -8.79 -0.57
CA VAL A 168 -2.52 -9.79 0.43
C VAL A 168 -3.65 -9.25 1.30
N ASP A 169 -4.81 -9.85 1.15
CA ASP A 169 -5.97 -9.52 1.97
C ASP A 169 -6.05 -10.48 3.16
N ASP A 170 -5.73 -9.95 4.34
CA ASP A 170 -5.54 -10.61 5.62
C ASP A 170 -4.17 -11.30 5.84
N LEU A 171 -3.23 -10.55 6.43
CA LEU A 171 -1.89 -11.03 6.84
C LEU A 171 -1.96 -12.26 7.76
N GLU A 172 -2.87 -12.24 8.71
CA GLU A 172 -3.05 -13.32 9.68
C GLU A 172 -3.37 -14.66 9.03
N SER A 173 -4.05 -14.65 7.91
CA SER A 173 -4.35 -15.85 7.14
C SER A 173 -3.11 -16.43 6.48
N VAL A 174 -2.26 -15.57 5.90
CA VAL A 174 -0.98 -16.00 5.30
C VAL A 174 0.01 -16.45 6.37
N ALA A 175 0.01 -15.78 7.53
CA ALA A 175 0.88 -16.14 8.64
C ALA A 175 0.58 -17.53 9.24
N SER A 176 -0.59 -18.11 8.94
CA SER A 176 -1.01 -19.44 9.36
C SER A 176 -0.75 -20.56 8.34
N LEU A 177 -0.15 -20.23 7.19
CA LEU A 177 0.20 -21.22 6.17
C LEU A 177 1.37 -22.10 6.61
N ASP A 178 1.76 -23.06 5.78
CA ASP A 178 2.91 -23.93 6.03
C ASP A 178 4.21 -23.10 6.18
N LEU A 179 5.18 -23.69 6.89
CA LEU A 179 6.43 -23.01 7.25
C LEU A 179 7.23 -22.54 6.02
N GLU A 180 7.26 -23.33 4.95
CA GLU A 180 8.01 -22.99 3.74
C GLU A 180 7.42 -21.78 3.05
N THR A 181 6.10 -21.76 2.87
CA THR A 181 5.37 -20.62 2.29
C THR A 181 5.55 -19.35 3.14
N VAL A 182 5.44 -19.47 4.47
CA VAL A 182 5.66 -18.38 5.42
C VAL A 182 7.08 -17.83 5.30
N GLN A 183 8.11 -18.68 5.19
CA GLN A 183 9.51 -18.25 5.05
C GLN A 183 9.73 -17.49 3.72
N LYS A 184 9.18 -18.00 2.60
CA LYS A 184 9.26 -17.34 1.30
C LYS A 184 8.53 -16.00 1.31
N PHE A 185 7.35 -15.94 1.93
CA PHE A 185 6.61 -14.69 2.06
C PHE A 185 7.38 -13.66 2.93
N ARG A 186 7.97 -14.08 4.05
CA ARG A 186 8.85 -13.20 4.84
C ARG A 186 10.05 -12.69 4.04
N TRP A 187 10.63 -13.54 3.21
CA TRP A 187 11.71 -13.13 2.32
C TRP A 187 11.24 -12.06 1.32
N LEU A 188 10.03 -12.22 0.75
CA LEU A 188 9.41 -11.20 -0.12
C LEU A 188 9.15 -9.88 0.60
N LEU A 189 8.73 -9.91 1.87
CA LEU A 189 8.61 -8.68 2.67
C LEU A 189 9.95 -7.97 2.84
N LEU A 190 11.03 -8.70 3.08
CA LEU A 190 12.34 -8.11 3.35
C LEU A 190 13.09 -7.68 2.09
N ARG A 191 12.94 -8.41 1.00
CA ARG A 191 13.76 -8.24 -0.21
C ARG A 191 12.96 -7.89 -1.45
N GLY A 192 11.65 -8.09 -1.42
CA GLY A 192 10.75 -7.88 -2.56
C GLY A 192 10.87 -6.50 -3.17
N PRO A 193 10.72 -5.38 -2.41
CA PRO A 193 10.76 -4.03 -2.99
C PRO A 193 12.04 -3.76 -3.78
N ALA A 194 13.21 -4.17 -3.26
CA ALA A 194 14.50 -4.07 -3.98
C ALA A 194 14.61 -5.01 -5.20
N ARG A 195 13.63 -5.88 -5.42
CA ARG A 195 13.55 -6.87 -6.50
C ARG A 195 12.29 -6.69 -7.34
N ARG A 196 11.66 -5.53 -7.28
CA ARG A 196 10.45 -5.19 -8.02
C ARG A 196 9.22 -6.02 -7.63
N VAL A 197 9.19 -6.59 -6.44
CA VAL A 197 7.98 -7.19 -5.86
C VAL A 197 7.54 -6.34 -4.68
N TRP A 198 6.34 -5.81 -4.74
CA TRP A 198 5.80 -4.91 -3.73
C TRP A 198 4.67 -5.60 -2.94
N PRO A 199 4.95 -6.13 -1.75
CA PRO A 199 3.90 -6.63 -0.88
C PRO A 199 3.09 -5.46 -0.31
N ILE A 200 1.78 -5.49 -0.53
CA ILE A 200 0.79 -4.58 0.04
C ILE A 200 -0.23 -5.45 0.76
N VAL A 201 -0.25 -5.35 2.08
CA VAL A 201 -0.85 -6.36 2.95
C VAL A 201 -1.85 -5.71 3.87
N THR A 202 -3.03 -6.30 4.01
CA THR A 202 -4.03 -5.84 4.99
C THR A 202 -3.93 -6.60 6.32
N LEU A 203 -4.37 -5.96 7.38
CA LEU A 203 -4.46 -6.52 8.73
C LEU A 203 -5.73 -6.05 9.44
N ASN A 204 -6.48 -6.99 10.00
CA ASN A 204 -7.53 -6.64 10.94
C ASN A 204 -6.92 -6.20 12.27
N ALA A 205 -7.17 -4.95 12.67
CA ALA A 205 -6.61 -4.36 13.89
C ALA A 205 -6.91 -5.20 15.16
N ALA A 206 -8.08 -5.83 15.23
CA ALA A 206 -8.45 -6.69 16.36
C ALA A 206 -7.55 -7.94 16.50
N ARG A 207 -6.84 -8.33 15.43
CA ARG A 207 -5.98 -9.54 15.39
C ARG A 207 -4.49 -9.22 15.49
N TYR A 208 -4.12 -7.96 15.74
CA TYR A 208 -2.70 -7.55 15.76
C TYR A 208 -1.83 -8.37 16.71
N GLY A 209 -2.40 -8.83 17.84
CA GLY A 209 -1.69 -9.64 18.82
C GLY A 209 -1.13 -10.96 18.28
N GLN A 210 -1.76 -11.53 17.24
CA GLN A 210 -1.33 -12.78 16.62
C GLN A 210 -0.12 -12.60 15.70
N ILE A 211 0.13 -11.35 15.24
CA ILE A 211 1.13 -11.07 14.21
C ILE A 211 2.15 -9.99 14.63
N ILE A 212 2.28 -9.72 15.95
CA ILE A 212 3.21 -8.69 16.46
C ILE A 212 4.62 -8.86 15.89
N SER A 213 5.12 -10.11 15.79
CA SER A 213 6.45 -10.39 15.24
C SER A 213 6.60 -10.07 13.75
N TRP A 214 5.51 -9.81 13.04
CA TRP A 214 5.54 -9.42 11.63
C TRP A 214 5.61 -7.91 11.44
N LEU A 215 5.13 -7.12 12.41
CA LEU A 215 5.02 -5.67 12.29
C LEU A 215 6.36 -4.98 12.00
N GLN A 216 7.46 -5.55 12.50
CA GLN A 216 8.81 -5.04 12.24
C GLN A 216 9.24 -5.09 10.76
N ASN A 217 8.57 -5.91 9.93
CA ASN A 217 8.87 -6.01 8.50
C ASN A 217 8.27 -4.85 7.69
N PHE A 218 7.32 -4.11 8.25
CA PHE A 218 6.60 -3.04 7.57
C PHE A 218 7.06 -1.68 8.05
N ARG A 219 7.75 -0.95 7.18
CA ARG A 219 8.18 0.43 7.44
C ARG A 219 7.06 1.41 7.16
N THR A 220 6.35 1.21 6.06
CA THR A 220 5.20 2.01 5.68
C THR A 220 3.94 1.39 6.23
N ARG A 221 3.22 2.18 7.04
CA ARG A 221 1.97 1.76 7.66
C ARG A 221 0.87 2.75 7.35
N ILE A 222 -0.21 2.23 6.80
CA ILE A 222 -1.42 2.96 6.48
C ILE A 222 -2.52 2.46 7.42
N PHE A 223 -3.31 3.36 7.91
CA PHE A 223 -4.37 3.07 8.87
C PHE A 223 -5.71 3.52 8.31
N GLY A 224 -6.67 2.61 8.23
CA GLY A 224 -8.09 2.94 8.23
C GLY A 224 -8.57 3.18 9.66
N GLN A 225 -9.88 3.26 9.85
CA GLN A 225 -10.46 3.46 11.17
C GLN A 225 -10.04 2.34 12.15
N VAL A 226 -9.57 2.74 13.34
CA VAL A 226 -9.28 1.87 14.48
C VAL A 226 -9.92 2.50 15.71
N ALA A 227 -11.03 1.94 16.17
CA ALA A 227 -11.81 2.50 17.30
C ALA A 227 -11.10 2.34 18.65
N ASN A 228 -10.31 1.28 18.82
CA ASN A 228 -9.60 1.05 20.07
C ASN A 228 -8.23 1.76 20.08
N GLY A 229 -8.12 2.84 20.87
CA GLY A 229 -6.91 3.65 20.96
C GLY A 229 -5.66 2.87 21.36
N ARG A 230 -5.75 1.88 22.27
CA ARG A 230 -4.60 1.05 22.67
C ARG A 230 -4.11 0.17 21.52
N VAL A 231 -5.03 -0.36 20.71
CA VAL A 231 -4.70 -1.14 19.52
C VAL A 231 -4.07 -0.24 18.46
N ALA A 232 -4.63 0.95 18.27
CA ALA A 232 -4.10 1.96 17.35
C ALA A 232 -2.64 2.34 17.71
N GLU A 233 -2.36 2.63 18.98
CA GLU A 233 -1.00 2.94 19.46
C GLU A 233 -0.05 1.74 19.30
N ALA A 234 -0.49 0.53 19.62
CA ALA A 234 0.32 -0.67 19.46
C ALA A 234 0.68 -0.95 17.99
N LEU A 235 -0.25 -0.72 17.07
CA LEU A 235 -0.03 -0.86 15.62
C LEU A 235 0.83 0.27 15.05
N ALA A 236 0.64 1.49 15.53
CA ALA A 236 1.44 2.63 15.11
C ALA A 236 2.85 2.61 15.72
N GLY A 237 3.02 1.98 16.88
CA GLY A 237 4.28 1.97 17.65
C GLY A 237 4.52 3.26 18.42
N ASP A 238 3.52 4.15 18.50
CA ASP A 238 3.51 5.42 19.21
C ASP A 238 2.08 5.99 19.24
N LYS A 239 1.92 7.23 19.71
CA LYS A 239 0.62 7.92 19.67
C LYS A 239 0.02 7.89 18.27
N ALA A 240 -1.23 7.48 18.19
CA ALA A 240 -2.00 7.36 16.95
C ALA A 240 -3.21 8.32 16.98
N PRO A 241 -3.00 9.62 16.73
CA PRO A 241 -4.05 10.62 16.93
C PRO A 241 -5.15 10.47 15.88
N GLY A 242 -6.40 10.37 16.36
CA GLY A 242 -7.61 10.48 15.55
C GLY A 242 -7.83 9.35 14.54
N LEU A 243 -7.27 8.14 14.76
CA LEU A 243 -7.60 6.97 13.93
C LEU A 243 -9.03 6.47 14.16
N ASP A 244 -9.59 6.71 15.34
CA ASP A 244 -10.99 6.45 15.70
C ASP A 244 -11.98 7.39 14.99
N GLN A 245 -11.49 8.55 14.53
CA GLN A 245 -12.28 9.59 13.87
C GLN A 245 -12.24 9.49 12.34
N LEU A 246 -11.46 8.56 11.78
CA LEU A 246 -11.43 8.37 10.34
C LEU A 246 -12.77 7.87 9.83
N GLU A 247 -13.23 8.43 8.71
CA GLU A 247 -14.42 7.95 8.03
C GLU A 247 -14.17 6.56 7.43
N SER A 248 -14.91 5.58 7.94
CA SER A 248 -14.77 4.18 7.54
C SER A 248 -14.97 4.02 6.04
N ARG A 249 -14.14 3.21 5.40
CA ARG A 249 -14.10 2.90 3.95
C ARG A 249 -13.59 4.01 3.04
N ILE A 250 -13.50 5.24 3.51
CA ILE A 250 -13.14 6.40 2.69
C ILE A 250 -11.81 6.99 3.13
N GLN A 251 -11.65 7.22 4.43
CA GLN A 251 -10.47 7.91 4.95
C GLN A 251 -9.41 6.95 5.48
N PHE A 252 -8.17 7.28 5.16
CA PHE A 252 -6.98 6.60 5.64
C PHE A 252 -5.96 7.60 6.14
N SER A 253 -5.03 7.12 6.94
CA SER A 253 -3.91 7.90 7.44
C SER A 253 -2.61 7.15 7.24
N LEU A 254 -1.66 7.75 6.54
CA LEU A 254 -0.31 7.26 6.37
C LEU A 254 0.57 7.85 7.46
N ARG A 255 1.34 7.01 8.15
CA ARG A 255 2.38 7.47 9.06
C ARG A 255 3.73 7.50 8.35
N GLU A 256 4.33 8.66 8.32
CA GLU A 256 5.70 8.87 7.86
C GLU A 256 6.52 9.51 8.99
N ASN A 257 7.38 8.70 9.62
CA ASN A 257 8.12 9.10 10.84
C ASN A 257 7.19 9.55 11.97
N GLU A 258 7.24 10.85 12.33
CA GLU A 258 6.36 11.47 13.34
C GLU A 258 5.13 12.18 12.72
N ASN A 259 5.10 12.30 11.39
CA ASN A 259 4.03 12.99 10.68
C ASN A 259 2.92 12.02 10.27
N TRP A 260 1.70 12.55 10.21
CA TRP A 260 0.51 11.83 9.80
C TRP A 260 -0.12 12.54 8.60
N LEU A 261 -0.22 11.82 7.45
CA LEU A 261 -0.88 12.30 6.26
C LEU A 261 -2.25 11.64 6.15
N ARG A 262 -3.32 12.43 6.26
CA ARG A 262 -4.68 11.97 6.00
C ARG A 262 -5.00 12.09 4.52
N PHE A 263 -5.64 11.07 4.00
CA PHE A 263 -6.07 11.02 2.61
C PHE A 263 -7.35 10.17 2.49
N TRP A 264 -7.99 10.22 1.35
CA TRP A 264 -9.20 9.50 1.06
C TRP A 264 -9.06 8.68 -0.24
N LEU A 265 -9.89 7.65 -0.35
CA LEU A 265 -9.97 6.80 -1.53
C LEU A 265 -11.12 7.23 -2.42
N PRO A 266 -10.91 7.29 -3.75
CA PRO A 266 -12.01 7.34 -4.70
C PRO A 266 -12.79 6.03 -4.71
N SER A 267 -14.04 6.07 -5.17
CA SER A 267 -14.86 4.86 -5.34
C SER A 267 -14.50 4.15 -6.64
N CYS A 268 -14.37 2.82 -6.58
CA CYS A 268 -14.23 1.95 -7.76
C CYS A 268 -15.57 1.53 -8.31
#